data_1087fbd2b54d9fd31671981f517f751f
#
_entry.id   1087fbd2b54d9fd31671981f517f751f
#
_cell.length_a   1.000
_cell.length_b   1.000
_cell.length_c   1.000
_cell.angle_alpha   90.00
_cell.angle_beta   90.00
_cell.angle_gamma   90.00
#
_symmetry.space_group_name_H-M   'P 1'
#
loop_
_entity.id
_entity.type
_entity.pdbx_description
1 polymer ?
#
loop_
_entity_poly.entity_id
_entity_poly.type
_entity_poly.pdbx_seq_one_letter_code
_entity_poly.pdbx_strand_id
1 'polypeptide(L)'
;MSQLRTVQVLGGGSAGSSAHVGSLAAGLVARGVQVTVCAPPAVDRAYDFTATGARFLPVPRRSDPAAVAALRAACTGADVVHAHGLHAAARTALALSGRAVPLVMTWHTRRYAEGARRQILNLLERRAARAAAVVLAPSSDLVDLARERGARDARLAPVAVPPPRSEGTDGEGKARAELGAVDRPLLMAVGSLVPHHGFDVLLDAARVWRSLDPVPLLVIAGEGRDRNALQRRIRDEQLPVTLIGCRDGVGELLAAADLALLPSRWEGRSLLAQEALRAGVPLVATAVGGVPELVGRAAELVPYGNAEALARTVVRLLGDPAERARLAEAGRVQAAGWPTEDDTIAHVLSVYDELAQPLATGRVR
;
A
#
# COMPACT_ATOMS: atom_id res chain seq x y z
N MET A 1 -15.44 -7.66 32.44
CA MET A 1 -14.33 -7.98 31.49
C MET A 1 -13.48 -6.72 31.37
N SER A 2 -12.15 -6.80 31.52
CA SER A 2 -11.28 -5.65 31.33
C SER A 2 -11.31 -5.25 29.85
N GLN A 3 -11.35 -3.96 29.58
CA GLN A 3 -11.32 -3.42 28.21
C GLN A 3 -9.97 -3.73 27.56
N LEU A 4 -9.99 -4.30 26.35
CA LEU A 4 -8.78 -4.63 25.58
C LEU A 4 -7.93 -3.38 25.33
N ARG A 5 -6.62 -3.44 25.60
CA ARG A 5 -5.67 -2.35 25.42
C ARG A 5 -4.63 -2.71 24.37
N THR A 6 -4.57 -1.94 23.30
CA THR A 6 -3.65 -2.19 22.20
C THR A 6 -2.72 -1.00 21.95
N VAL A 7 -1.51 -1.31 21.50
CA VAL A 7 -0.52 -0.31 21.05
C VAL A 7 -0.20 -0.53 19.59
N GLN A 8 -0.53 0.43 18.74
CA GLN A 8 -0.21 0.44 17.32
C GLN A 8 1.12 1.16 17.10
N VAL A 9 2.10 0.52 16.49
CA VAL A 9 3.44 1.10 16.32
C VAL A 9 3.76 1.30 14.84
N LEU A 10 3.98 2.57 14.43
CA LEU A 10 4.43 2.95 13.08
C LEU A 10 5.89 3.39 13.09
N GLY A 11 6.61 3.00 12.05
CA GLY A 11 8.02 3.39 11.85
C GLY A 11 8.23 4.56 10.88
N GLY A 12 7.20 5.28 10.49
CA GLY A 12 7.22 6.27 9.42
C GLY A 12 7.00 5.61 8.06
N GLY A 13 5.92 4.86 7.92
CA GLY A 13 5.52 4.08 6.74
C GLY A 13 5.13 4.92 5.52
N SER A 14 4.66 4.25 4.48
CA SER A 14 4.04 4.88 3.30
C SER A 14 2.68 5.52 3.67
N ALA A 15 2.17 6.37 2.78
CA ALA A 15 0.83 6.96 2.93
C ALA A 15 -0.23 5.86 3.20
N GLY A 16 -0.22 4.76 2.43
CA GLY A 16 -1.16 3.66 2.60
C GLY A 16 -1.08 2.96 3.96
N SER A 17 0.14 2.73 4.50
CA SER A 17 0.26 2.12 5.85
C SER A 17 -0.20 3.05 6.96
N SER A 18 0.00 4.36 6.81
CA SER A 18 -0.44 5.34 7.80
C SER A 18 -1.96 5.52 7.77
N ALA A 19 -2.57 5.59 6.59
CA ALA A 19 -4.02 5.62 6.42
C ALA A 19 -4.69 4.36 6.99
N HIS A 20 -4.11 3.17 6.72
CA HIS A 20 -4.57 1.93 7.30
C HIS A 20 -4.57 1.95 8.83
N VAL A 21 -3.51 2.46 9.47
CA VAL A 21 -3.47 2.54 10.94
C VAL A 21 -4.48 3.53 11.47
N GLY A 22 -4.74 4.64 10.78
CA GLY A 22 -5.80 5.58 11.14
C GLY A 22 -7.19 4.93 11.13
N SER A 23 -7.53 4.25 10.02
CA SER A 23 -8.78 3.49 9.89
C SER A 23 -8.90 2.39 10.95
N LEU A 24 -7.85 1.60 11.13
CA LEU A 24 -7.82 0.54 12.15
C LEU A 24 -8.01 1.10 13.57
N ALA A 25 -7.33 2.20 13.91
CA ALA A 25 -7.46 2.84 15.22
C ALA A 25 -8.89 3.33 15.46
N ALA A 26 -9.49 4.02 14.49
CA ALA A 26 -10.88 4.50 14.57
C ALA A 26 -11.86 3.33 14.78
N GLY A 27 -11.74 2.28 13.98
CA GLY A 27 -12.63 1.13 14.05
C GLY A 27 -12.48 0.30 15.32
N LEU A 28 -11.27 0.19 15.88
CA LEU A 28 -11.02 -0.47 17.16
C LEU A 28 -11.60 0.35 18.32
N VAL A 29 -11.39 1.68 18.32
CA VAL A 29 -11.97 2.59 19.32
C VAL A 29 -13.50 2.52 19.30
N ALA A 30 -14.11 2.55 18.12
CA ALA A 30 -15.56 2.40 17.96
C ALA A 30 -16.11 1.07 18.53
N ARG A 31 -15.26 0.04 18.62
CA ARG A 31 -15.60 -1.26 19.24
C ARG A 31 -15.20 -1.36 20.72
N GLY A 32 -14.85 -0.24 21.35
CA GLY A 32 -14.55 -0.18 22.77
C GLY A 32 -13.14 -0.61 23.15
N VAL A 33 -12.20 -0.73 22.20
CA VAL A 33 -10.79 -1.02 22.46
C VAL A 33 -10.05 0.26 22.87
N GLN A 34 -9.20 0.19 23.88
CA GLN A 34 -8.28 1.28 24.21
C GLN A 34 -7.07 1.21 23.26
N VAL A 35 -6.97 2.21 22.37
CA VAL A 35 -5.91 2.25 21.36
C VAL A 35 -4.90 3.36 21.69
N THR A 36 -3.62 2.99 21.70
CA THR A 36 -2.51 3.95 21.72
C THR A 36 -1.73 3.84 20.40
N VAL A 37 -1.55 4.94 19.69
CA VAL A 37 -0.74 5.01 18.45
C VAL A 37 0.63 5.61 18.76
N CYS A 38 1.69 4.85 18.52
CA CYS A 38 3.08 5.26 18.63
C CYS A 38 3.65 5.52 17.24
N ALA A 39 3.88 6.78 16.88
CA ALA A 39 4.38 7.16 15.56
C ALA A 39 5.27 8.41 15.62
N PRO A 40 6.06 8.70 14.55
CA PRO A 40 6.76 9.98 14.44
C PRO A 40 5.79 11.14 14.40
N PRO A 41 6.10 12.29 15.03
CA PRO A 41 5.19 13.47 15.07
C PRO A 41 4.78 13.99 13.68
N ALA A 42 5.62 13.82 12.68
CA ALA A 42 5.29 14.24 11.32
C ALA A 42 4.16 13.38 10.69
N VAL A 43 4.03 12.12 11.11
CA VAL A 43 2.95 11.22 10.65
C VAL A 43 1.63 11.62 11.30
N ASP A 44 1.65 11.92 12.61
CA ASP A 44 0.45 12.35 13.31
C ASP A 44 -0.09 13.69 12.77
N ARG A 45 0.78 14.65 12.45
CA ARG A 45 0.35 15.90 11.80
C ARG A 45 -0.37 15.71 10.46
N ALA A 46 -0.09 14.62 9.76
CA ALA A 46 -0.71 14.32 8.47
C ALA A 46 -2.01 13.50 8.60
N TYR A 47 -2.14 12.69 9.65
CA TYR A 47 -3.23 11.72 9.78
C TYR A 47 -4.11 11.91 11.02
N ASP A 48 -3.73 12.79 11.95
CA ASP A 48 -4.46 13.14 13.17
C ASP A 48 -5.05 11.90 13.90
N PHE A 49 -4.17 11.08 14.46
CA PHE A 49 -4.61 9.85 15.14
C PHE A 49 -5.47 10.15 16.39
N THR A 50 -5.34 11.34 16.98
CA THR A 50 -6.16 11.73 18.12
C THR A 50 -7.61 11.96 17.73
N ALA A 51 -7.89 12.43 16.51
CA ALA A 51 -9.24 12.58 15.98
C ALA A 51 -9.97 11.22 15.84
N THR A 52 -9.23 10.10 15.79
CA THR A 52 -9.82 8.75 15.80
C THR A 52 -10.29 8.29 17.18
N GLY A 53 -10.04 9.06 18.23
CA GLY A 53 -10.26 8.69 19.63
C GLY A 53 -9.11 7.87 20.24
N ALA A 54 -8.04 7.61 19.51
CA ALA A 54 -6.85 6.94 20.03
C ALA A 54 -5.95 7.92 20.81
N ARG A 55 -5.21 7.39 21.78
CA ARG A 55 -4.13 8.14 22.43
C ARG A 55 -2.90 8.17 21.52
N PHE A 56 -2.36 9.33 21.23
CA PHE A 56 -1.10 9.47 20.50
C PHE A 56 0.10 9.58 21.43
N LEU A 57 1.18 8.85 21.13
CA LEU A 57 2.49 8.95 21.80
C LEU A 57 3.59 9.14 20.75
N PRO A 58 4.33 10.25 20.76
CA PRO A 58 5.40 10.51 19.82
C PRO A 58 6.58 9.56 20.06
N VAL A 59 7.00 8.86 18.99
CA VAL A 59 8.20 8.00 19.02
C VAL A 59 9.10 8.40 17.85
N PRO A 60 10.40 8.69 18.10
CA PRO A 60 11.33 9.07 17.06
C PRO A 60 11.43 8.04 15.93
N ARG A 61 11.70 8.52 14.72
CA ARG A 61 11.86 7.65 13.54
C ARG A 61 13.13 6.79 13.59
N ARG A 62 14.14 7.25 14.33
CA ARG A 62 15.44 6.56 14.47
C ARG A 62 15.33 5.44 15.51
N SER A 63 16.08 4.35 15.26
CA SER A 63 16.16 3.22 16.19
C SER A 63 17.33 3.46 17.18
N ASP A 64 17.18 4.46 18.02
CA ASP A 64 18.09 4.75 19.12
C ASP A 64 17.58 4.15 20.45
N PRO A 65 18.41 4.02 21.48
CA PRO A 65 17.99 3.47 22.78
C PRO A 65 16.80 4.23 23.41
N ALA A 66 16.71 5.54 23.21
CA ALA A 66 15.62 6.35 23.74
C ALA A 66 14.28 6.01 23.08
N ALA A 67 14.26 5.77 21.77
CA ALA A 67 13.08 5.33 21.06
C ALA A 67 12.61 3.94 21.53
N VAL A 68 13.55 3.01 21.79
CA VAL A 68 13.23 1.68 22.33
C VAL A 68 12.68 1.80 23.75
N ALA A 69 13.26 2.66 24.59
CA ALA A 69 12.78 2.89 25.96
C ALA A 69 11.37 3.53 25.97
N ALA A 70 11.12 4.50 25.10
CA ALA A 70 9.81 5.11 24.91
C ALA A 70 8.74 4.09 24.49
N LEU A 71 9.06 3.24 23.51
CA LEU A 71 8.18 2.12 23.11
C LEU A 71 7.95 1.14 24.26
N ARG A 72 9.01 0.80 25.02
CA ARG A 72 8.91 -0.10 26.17
C ARG A 72 7.97 0.47 27.23
N ALA A 73 8.02 1.76 27.49
CA ALA A 73 7.10 2.45 28.40
C ALA A 73 5.66 2.46 27.86
N ALA A 74 5.49 2.81 26.57
CA ALA A 74 4.18 2.83 25.91
C ALA A 74 3.47 1.46 25.92
N CYS A 75 4.23 0.39 25.79
CA CYS A 75 3.71 -0.98 25.80
C CYS A 75 3.42 -1.53 27.23
N THR A 76 3.62 -0.71 28.29
CA THR A 76 3.32 -1.16 29.65
C THR A 76 1.81 -1.28 29.85
N GLY A 77 1.38 -2.48 30.23
CA GLY A 77 -0.03 -2.80 30.45
C GLY A 77 -0.85 -2.96 29.16
N ALA A 78 -0.22 -3.03 28.00
CA ALA A 78 -0.90 -3.45 26.77
C ALA A 78 -1.17 -4.95 26.79
N ASP A 79 -2.33 -5.35 26.27
CA ASP A 79 -2.70 -6.75 26.10
C ASP A 79 -2.13 -7.32 24.78
N VAL A 80 -2.05 -6.46 23.73
CA VAL A 80 -1.45 -6.77 22.44
C VAL A 80 -0.71 -5.54 21.90
N VAL A 81 0.44 -5.76 21.27
CA VAL A 81 1.17 -4.71 20.52
C VAL A 81 1.20 -5.07 19.04
N HIS A 82 0.78 -4.16 18.18
CA HIS A 82 0.76 -4.36 16.75
C HIS A 82 1.73 -3.39 16.05
N ALA A 83 2.72 -3.93 15.37
CA ALA A 83 3.73 -3.17 14.64
C ALA A 83 3.49 -3.19 13.12
N HIS A 84 3.47 -2.02 12.50
CA HIS A 84 3.23 -1.85 11.08
C HIS A 84 4.53 -1.64 10.31
N GLY A 85 4.94 -2.68 9.60
CA GLY A 85 6.16 -2.75 8.79
C GLY A 85 7.41 -3.19 9.57
N LEU A 86 8.44 -3.60 8.81
CA LEU A 86 9.64 -4.26 9.31
C LEU A 86 10.39 -3.49 10.41
N HIS A 87 10.62 -2.20 10.21
CA HIS A 87 11.38 -1.41 11.19
C HIS A 87 10.60 -1.17 12.49
N ALA A 88 9.28 -0.98 12.40
CA ALA A 88 8.44 -0.91 13.58
C ALA A 88 8.48 -2.24 14.35
N ALA A 89 8.31 -3.38 13.66
CA ALA A 89 8.34 -4.70 14.25
C ALA A 89 9.68 -5.01 14.92
N ALA A 90 10.81 -4.73 14.27
CA ALA A 90 12.13 -4.97 14.84
C ALA A 90 12.39 -4.15 16.12
N ARG A 91 11.98 -2.87 16.14
CA ARG A 91 12.10 -2.02 17.35
C ARG A 91 11.17 -2.46 18.46
N THR A 92 9.94 -2.81 18.11
CA THR A 92 8.95 -3.30 19.07
C THR A 92 9.38 -4.62 19.67
N ALA A 93 9.95 -5.53 18.88
CA ALA A 93 10.51 -6.79 19.39
C ALA A 93 11.61 -6.56 20.45
N LEU A 94 12.48 -5.54 20.23
CA LEU A 94 13.46 -5.14 21.23
C LEU A 94 12.81 -4.54 22.48
N ALA A 95 11.81 -3.68 22.31
CA ALA A 95 11.10 -3.06 23.42
C ALA A 95 10.33 -4.08 24.28
N LEU A 96 9.81 -5.15 23.67
CA LEU A 96 9.08 -6.22 24.33
C LEU A 96 9.98 -7.35 24.88
N SER A 97 11.29 -7.29 24.66
CA SER A 97 12.21 -8.29 25.15
C SER A 97 12.06 -8.52 26.68
N GLY A 98 11.85 -9.77 27.09
CA GLY A 98 11.60 -10.16 28.48
C GLY A 98 10.18 -9.83 28.99
N ARG A 99 9.22 -9.51 28.11
CA ARG A 99 7.80 -9.32 28.46
C ARG A 99 6.93 -10.36 27.79
N ALA A 100 5.81 -10.73 28.43
CA ALA A 100 4.87 -11.71 27.90
C ALA A 100 3.80 -11.11 26.96
N VAL A 101 3.93 -9.83 26.58
CA VAL A 101 2.96 -9.16 25.70
C VAL A 101 3.15 -9.66 24.27
N PRO A 102 2.11 -10.21 23.60
CA PRO A 102 2.21 -10.70 22.25
C PRO A 102 2.41 -9.55 21.23
N LEU A 103 3.28 -9.79 20.26
CA LEU A 103 3.53 -8.89 19.11
C LEU A 103 2.80 -9.40 17.89
N VAL A 104 1.92 -8.59 17.32
CA VAL A 104 1.39 -8.75 15.96
C VAL A 104 2.22 -7.87 15.03
N MET A 105 2.52 -8.35 13.84
CA MET A 105 3.22 -7.58 12.80
C MET A 105 2.39 -7.57 11.52
N THR A 106 2.06 -6.38 10.97
CA THR A 106 1.62 -6.29 9.58
C THR A 106 2.82 -6.03 8.66
N TRP A 107 3.02 -6.93 7.71
CA TRP A 107 4.12 -6.86 6.74
C TRP A 107 3.64 -6.23 5.44
N HIS A 108 3.74 -4.90 5.31
CA HIS A 108 3.13 -4.15 4.21
C HIS A 108 3.86 -4.23 2.87
N THR A 109 5.19 -4.40 2.87
CA THR A 109 6.00 -4.23 1.65
C THR A 109 7.19 -5.17 1.59
N ARG A 110 7.52 -5.64 0.40
CA ARG A 110 8.80 -6.32 0.13
C ARG A 110 9.90 -5.28 -0.05
N ARG A 111 11.06 -5.52 0.54
CA ARG A 111 12.22 -4.65 0.39
C ARG A 111 13.26 -5.33 -0.49
N TYR A 112 13.90 -4.53 -1.34
CA TYR A 112 15.00 -4.97 -2.17
C TYR A 112 16.29 -4.31 -1.71
N ALA A 113 17.33 -5.11 -1.55
CA ALA A 113 18.67 -4.67 -1.23
C ALA A 113 19.68 -5.60 -1.88
N GLU A 114 20.89 -5.13 -2.10
CA GLU A 114 21.98 -5.88 -2.71
C GLU A 114 23.19 -5.95 -1.79
N GLY A 115 24.07 -6.90 -2.02
CA GLY A 115 25.32 -7.06 -1.27
C GLY A 115 25.11 -7.22 0.24
N ALA A 116 25.94 -6.58 1.04
CA ALA A 116 25.90 -6.66 2.50
C ALA A 116 24.57 -6.14 3.09
N ARG A 117 23.93 -5.14 2.45
CA ARG A 117 22.63 -4.62 2.88
C ARG A 117 21.53 -5.68 2.81
N ARG A 118 21.61 -6.60 1.85
CA ARG A 118 20.68 -7.74 1.73
C ARG A 118 20.78 -8.68 2.92
N GLN A 119 22.01 -8.96 3.39
CA GLN A 119 22.21 -9.82 4.56
C GLN A 119 21.64 -9.20 5.84
N ILE A 120 21.88 -7.90 6.05
CA ILE A 120 21.31 -7.16 7.17
C ILE A 120 19.78 -7.15 7.11
N LEU A 121 19.21 -6.90 5.94
CA LEU A 121 17.76 -6.92 5.72
C LEU A 121 17.17 -8.29 6.06
N ASN A 122 17.76 -9.37 5.54
CA ASN A 122 17.33 -10.74 5.82
C ASN A 122 17.39 -11.07 7.32
N LEU A 123 18.41 -10.59 8.03
CA LEU A 123 18.52 -10.79 9.48
C LEU A 123 17.40 -10.05 10.24
N LEU A 124 17.13 -8.80 9.85
CA LEU A 124 16.05 -8.02 10.45
C LEU A 124 14.68 -8.65 10.18
N GLU A 125 14.43 -9.12 8.95
CA GLU A 125 13.22 -9.82 8.56
C GLU A 125 13.01 -11.08 9.41
N ARG A 126 14.04 -11.91 9.53
CA ARG A 126 13.98 -13.13 10.35
C ARG A 126 13.73 -12.82 11.81
N ARG A 127 14.37 -11.80 12.37
CA ARG A 127 14.16 -11.41 13.77
C ARG A 127 12.74 -10.90 14.01
N ALA A 128 12.23 -10.05 13.13
CA ALA A 128 10.87 -9.52 13.22
C ALA A 128 9.82 -10.64 13.08
N ALA A 129 9.97 -11.49 12.07
CA ALA A 129 9.05 -12.61 11.82
C ALA A 129 8.99 -13.59 12.98
N ARG A 130 10.15 -13.95 13.56
CA ARG A 130 10.23 -14.90 14.70
C ARG A 130 9.75 -14.30 16.03
N ALA A 131 9.88 -12.99 16.20
CA ALA A 131 9.43 -12.29 17.39
C ALA A 131 7.91 -12.09 17.43
N ALA A 132 7.28 -12.02 16.27
CA ALA A 132 5.83 -11.87 16.15
C ALA A 132 5.12 -13.17 16.53
N ALA A 133 4.07 -13.06 17.34
CA ALA A 133 3.14 -14.15 17.60
C ALA A 133 2.33 -14.46 16.33
N VAL A 134 1.87 -13.40 15.61
CA VAL A 134 1.19 -13.49 14.33
C VAL A 134 1.77 -12.45 13.37
N VAL A 135 2.03 -12.85 12.13
CA VAL A 135 2.35 -11.95 11.02
C VAL A 135 1.15 -11.85 10.11
N LEU A 136 0.62 -10.65 9.92
CA LEU A 136 -0.42 -10.33 8.97
C LEU A 136 0.19 -9.79 7.69
N ALA A 137 -0.27 -10.25 6.54
CA ALA A 137 0.25 -9.84 5.26
C ALA A 137 -0.89 -9.58 4.25
N PRO A 138 -0.85 -8.47 3.47
CA PRO A 138 -1.93 -8.10 2.56
C PRO A 138 -1.98 -8.92 1.26
N SER A 139 -1.00 -9.81 1.03
CA SER A 139 -0.90 -10.64 -0.18
C SER A 139 -0.22 -11.98 0.13
N SER A 140 -0.52 -12.99 -0.68
CA SER A 140 -0.03 -14.36 -0.48
C SER A 140 1.48 -14.46 -0.58
N ASP A 141 2.13 -13.70 -1.48
CA ASP A 141 3.59 -13.66 -1.61
C ASP A 141 4.30 -13.13 -0.35
N LEU A 142 3.67 -12.22 0.38
CA LEU A 142 4.17 -11.73 1.68
C LEU A 142 3.92 -12.73 2.81
N VAL A 143 2.83 -13.50 2.77
CA VAL A 143 2.61 -14.62 3.69
C VAL A 143 3.72 -15.65 3.53
N ASP A 144 4.03 -16.02 2.29
CA ASP A 144 5.09 -16.99 2.00
C ASP A 144 6.46 -16.45 2.39
N LEU A 145 6.75 -15.19 2.11
CA LEU A 145 7.97 -14.53 2.59
C LEU A 145 8.08 -14.57 4.12
N ALA A 146 6.99 -14.28 4.84
CA ALA A 146 6.99 -14.32 6.30
C ALA A 146 7.30 -15.73 6.82
N ARG A 147 6.73 -16.77 6.21
CA ARG A 147 7.02 -18.19 6.52
C ARG A 147 8.48 -18.54 6.23
N GLU A 148 9.03 -18.15 5.08
CA GLU A 148 10.45 -18.31 4.73
C GLU A 148 11.39 -17.62 5.74
N ARG A 149 10.96 -16.51 6.33
CA ARG A 149 11.70 -15.80 7.37
C ARG A 149 11.52 -16.39 8.77
N GLY A 150 10.67 -17.40 8.91
CA GLY A 150 10.47 -18.15 10.14
C GLY A 150 9.36 -17.63 11.04
N ALA A 151 8.36 -16.97 10.47
CA ALA A 151 7.11 -16.68 11.17
C ALA A 151 6.42 -18.00 11.57
N ARG A 152 5.98 -18.11 12.81
CA ARG A 152 5.27 -19.28 13.32
C ARG A 152 3.83 -19.33 12.86
N ASP A 153 3.22 -18.17 12.75
CA ASP A 153 1.87 -17.97 12.26
C ASP A 153 1.89 -16.77 11.29
N ALA A 154 1.59 -17.01 10.04
CA ALA A 154 1.50 -15.98 9.01
C ALA A 154 0.17 -16.12 8.28
N ARG A 155 -0.66 -15.06 8.33
CA ARG A 155 -2.03 -15.03 7.84
C ARG A 155 -2.22 -13.98 6.77
N LEU A 156 -3.02 -14.30 5.76
CA LEU A 156 -3.48 -13.34 4.77
C LEU A 156 -4.47 -12.38 5.47
N ALA A 157 -4.17 -11.10 5.40
CA ALA A 157 -4.99 -10.03 5.95
C ALA A 157 -5.03 -8.86 4.97
N PRO A 158 -5.89 -8.91 3.96
CA PRO A 158 -6.01 -7.86 2.97
C PRO A 158 -6.36 -6.52 3.63
N VAL A 159 -5.55 -5.51 3.38
CA VAL A 159 -5.79 -4.15 3.86
C VAL A 159 -6.81 -3.48 2.95
N ALA A 160 -7.98 -3.15 3.49
CA ALA A 160 -8.94 -2.33 2.79
C ALA A 160 -8.48 -0.87 2.74
N VAL A 161 -8.82 -0.19 1.68
CA VAL A 161 -8.61 1.25 1.50
C VAL A 161 -9.98 1.90 1.40
N PRO A 162 -10.24 3.00 2.12
CA PRO A 162 -11.48 3.73 1.98
C PRO A 162 -11.71 4.11 0.51
N PRO A 163 -12.95 4.05 0.04
CA PRO A 163 -13.26 4.53 -1.30
C PRO A 163 -12.86 6.01 -1.42
N PRO A 164 -12.33 6.45 -2.58
CA PRO A 164 -12.07 7.86 -2.80
C PRO A 164 -13.39 8.63 -2.63
N ARG A 165 -13.30 9.83 -2.05
CA ARG A 165 -14.45 10.74 -2.00
C ARG A 165 -14.69 11.23 -3.43
N SER A 166 -15.69 10.68 -4.11
CA SER A 166 -16.11 11.16 -5.43
C SER A 166 -17.01 12.38 -5.25
N GLU A 167 -16.54 13.54 -5.65
CA GLU A 167 -17.38 14.69 -5.90
C GLU A 167 -17.88 14.59 -7.36
N GLY A 168 -19.02 13.98 -7.59
CA GLY A 168 -19.87 14.03 -8.78
C GLY A 168 -19.24 13.82 -10.18
N THR A 169 -20.05 13.41 -11.14
CA THR A 169 -19.70 13.11 -12.55
C THR A 169 -19.32 14.34 -13.41
N ASP A 170 -19.49 15.57 -12.93
CA ASP A 170 -19.17 16.79 -13.67
C ASP A 170 -17.65 17.08 -13.78
N GLY A 171 -16.81 16.29 -13.09
CA GLY A 171 -15.37 16.51 -13.01
C GLY A 171 -14.55 15.97 -14.17
N GLU A 172 -15.01 14.95 -14.91
CA GLU A 172 -14.19 14.28 -15.95
C GLU A 172 -13.77 15.22 -17.07
N GLY A 173 -14.70 15.96 -17.66
CA GLY A 173 -14.42 16.91 -18.72
C GLY A 173 -13.47 18.02 -18.27
N LYS A 174 -13.65 18.53 -17.06
CA LYS A 174 -12.78 19.53 -16.44
C LYS A 174 -11.38 18.98 -16.21
N ALA A 175 -11.27 17.77 -15.65
CA ALA A 175 -9.99 17.11 -15.42
C ALA A 175 -9.20 16.89 -16.72
N ARG A 176 -9.87 16.43 -17.78
CA ARG A 176 -9.25 16.26 -19.10
C ARG A 176 -8.81 17.59 -19.71
N ALA A 177 -9.62 18.64 -19.58
CA ALA A 177 -9.27 19.98 -20.08
C ALA A 177 -8.06 20.56 -19.33
N GLU A 178 -8.01 20.44 -18.01
CA GLU A 178 -6.87 20.88 -17.19
C GLU A 178 -5.55 20.19 -17.58
N LEU A 179 -5.64 18.91 -17.98
CA LEU A 179 -4.48 18.12 -18.40
C LEU A 179 -4.14 18.27 -19.89
N GLY A 180 -4.96 18.96 -20.68
CA GLY A 180 -4.79 19.07 -22.13
C GLY A 180 -5.05 17.75 -22.88
N ALA A 181 -6.00 16.95 -22.40
CA ALA A 181 -6.36 15.64 -22.93
C ALA A 181 -7.80 15.57 -23.46
N VAL A 182 -8.36 16.69 -23.96
CA VAL A 182 -9.75 16.75 -24.43
C VAL A 182 -9.95 15.84 -25.65
N ASP A 183 -9.08 15.95 -26.65
CA ASP A 183 -9.21 15.29 -27.96
C ASP A 183 -8.18 14.14 -28.13
N ARG A 184 -7.67 13.60 -27.06
CA ARG A 184 -6.62 12.54 -27.09
C ARG A 184 -6.78 11.58 -25.93
N PRO A 185 -6.35 10.30 -26.06
CA PRO A 185 -6.40 9.35 -24.98
C PRO A 185 -5.58 9.81 -23.76
N LEU A 186 -6.14 9.65 -22.56
CA LEU A 186 -5.49 9.97 -21.29
C LEU A 186 -5.07 8.68 -20.60
N LEU A 187 -3.76 8.52 -20.40
CA LEU A 187 -3.16 7.43 -19.63
C LEU A 187 -2.72 7.99 -18.29
N MET A 188 -2.95 7.26 -17.21
CA MET A 188 -2.59 7.74 -15.88
C MET A 188 -1.80 6.73 -15.08
N ALA A 189 -0.74 7.20 -14.41
CA ALA A 189 0.02 6.44 -13.44
C ALA A 189 0.22 7.27 -12.17
N VAL A 190 0.18 6.62 -10.99
CA VAL A 190 0.29 7.30 -9.69
C VAL A 190 1.28 6.55 -8.80
N GLY A 191 2.18 7.29 -8.18
CA GLY A 191 3.12 6.70 -7.23
C GLY A 191 4.33 7.57 -6.95
N SER A 192 5.08 7.23 -5.90
CA SER A 192 6.34 7.92 -5.60
C SER A 192 7.34 7.72 -6.73
N LEU A 193 8.01 8.79 -7.17
CA LEU A 193 9.00 8.74 -8.25
C LEU A 193 10.32 8.14 -7.74
N VAL A 194 10.34 6.81 -7.67
CA VAL A 194 11.48 6.00 -7.18
C VAL A 194 11.62 4.73 -8.04
N PRO A 195 12.82 4.12 -8.12
CA PRO A 195 13.13 3.07 -9.10
C PRO A 195 12.20 1.86 -9.08
N HIS A 196 11.67 1.49 -7.91
CA HIS A 196 10.84 0.29 -7.80
C HIS A 196 9.41 0.47 -8.34
N HIS A 197 8.98 1.69 -8.63
CA HIS A 197 7.69 1.93 -9.30
C HIS A 197 7.76 1.84 -10.83
N GLY A 198 8.96 1.68 -11.42
CA GLY A 198 9.12 1.32 -12.84
C GLY A 198 8.73 2.42 -13.84
N PHE A 199 8.75 3.70 -13.44
CA PHE A 199 8.40 4.80 -14.34
C PHE A 199 9.41 4.97 -15.50
N ASP A 200 10.63 4.50 -15.35
CA ASP A 200 11.63 4.40 -16.42
C ASP A 200 11.17 3.45 -17.54
N VAL A 201 10.63 2.29 -17.18
CA VAL A 201 10.04 1.32 -18.11
C VAL A 201 8.80 1.91 -18.81
N LEU A 202 8.02 2.71 -18.07
CA LEU A 202 6.86 3.40 -18.63
C LEU A 202 7.26 4.46 -19.66
N LEU A 203 8.35 5.21 -19.43
CA LEU A 203 8.89 6.13 -20.41
C LEU A 203 9.42 5.41 -21.66
N ASP A 204 10.03 4.23 -21.49
CA ASP A 204 10.45 3.41 -22.65
C ASP A 204 9.24 2.97 -23.50
N ALA A 205 8.14 2.57 -22.86
CA ALA A 205 6.90 2.26 -23.55
C ALA A 205 6.29 3.48 -24.28
N ALA A 206 6.37 4.66 -23.66
CA ALA A 206 5.82 5.89 -24.21
C ALA A 206 6.48 6.33 -25.54
N ARG A 207 7.69 5.86 -25.83
CA ARG A 207 8.33 6.10 -27.14
C ARG A 207 7.50 5.56 -28.31
N VAL A 208 6.87 4.39 -28.10
CA VAL A 208 6.04 3.75 -29.15
C VAL A 208 4.76 4.57 -29.39
N TRP A 209 4.20 5.17 -28.35
CA TRP A 209 2.92 5.89 -28.46
C TRP A 209 3.00 7.21 -29.20
N ARG A 210 4.21 7.77 -29.41
CA ARG A 210 4.39 9.00 -30.21
C ARG A 210 3.93 8.89 -31.66
N SER A 211 3.88 7.67 -32.20
CA SER A 211 3.47 7.41 -33.58
C SER A 211 1.98 7.14 -33.73
N LEU A 212 1.21 7.20 -32.66
CA LEU A 212 -0.23 7.01 -32.68
C LEU A 212 -0.94 8.32 -33.09
N ASP A 213 -2.12 8.21 -33.66
CA ASP A 213 -2.98 9.35 -34.02
C ASP A 213 -4.42 9.02 -33.49
N PRO A 214 -4.94 9.78 -32.53
CA PRO A 214 -4.27 10.85 -31.77
C PRO A 214 -3.19 10.30 -30.80
N VAL A 215 -2.13 11.08 -30.61
CA VAL A 215 -1.06 10.75 -29.66
C VAL A 215 -1.60 10.75 -28.22
N PRO A 216 -1.57 9.64 -27.46
CA PRO A 216 -2.04 9.63 -26.08
C PRO A 216 -1.18 10.49 -25.15
N LEU A 217 -1.78 11.08 -24.13
CA LEU A 217 -1.07 11.76 -23.05
C LEU A 217 -0.92 10.83 -21.87
N LEU A 218 0.31 10.61 -21.41
CA LEU A 218 0.58 9.97 -20.14
C LEU A 218 0.76 11.03 -19.05
N VAL A 219 -0.03 10.96 -18.00
CA VAL A 219 0.11 11.78 -16.79
C VAL A 219 0.62 10.92 -15.67
N ILE A 220 1.70 11.35 -15.01
CA ILE A 220 2.25 10.70 -13.84
C ILE A 220 2.10 11.63 -12.64
N ALA A 221 1.30 11.22 -11.66
CA ALA A 221 1.11 11.91 -10.39
C ALA A 221 2.02 11.33 -9.31
N GLY A 222 2.81 12.19 -8.68
CA GLY A 222 3.69 11.83 -7.58
C GLY A 222 4.98 12.62 -7.52
N GLU A 223 5.69 12.44 -6.41
CA GLU A 223 6.99 13.06 -6.14
C GLU A 223 8.02 12.00 -5.72
N GLY A 224 9.29 12.32 -5.90
CA GLY A 224 10.37 11.44 -5.48
C GLY A 224 11.74 11.82 -6.06
N ARG A 225 12.75 11.08 -5.63
CA ARG A 225 14.15 11.37 -5.98
C ARG A 225 14.46 11.26 -7.48
N ASP A 226 13.67 10.49 -8.24
CA ASP A 226 13.89 10.27 -9.67
C ASP A 226 13.22 11.33 -10.54
N ARG A 227 12.46 12.29 -9.96
CA ARG A 227 11.73 13.33 -10.69
C ARG A 227 12.59 14.04 -11.73
N ASN A 228 13.76 14.52 -11.31
CA ASN A 228 14.63 15.28 -12.20
C ASN A 228 15.21 14.42 -13.35
N ALA A 229 15.45 13.15 -13.11
CA ALA A 229 15.93 12.21 -14.13
C ALA A 229 14.82 11.90 -15.14
N LEU A 230 13.61 11.61 -14.67
CA LEU A 230 12.43 11.38 -15.52
C LEU A 230 12.09 12.63 -16.34
N GLN A 231 12.09 13.82 -15.72
CA GLN A 231 11.79 15.08 -16.42
C GLN A 231 12.82 15.39 -17.52
N ARG A 232 14.11 15.09 -17.32
CA ARG A 232 15.12 15.21 -18.38
C ARG A 232 14.81 14.28 -19.53
N ARG A 233 14.57 12.98 -19.27
CA ARG A 233 14.21 12.02 -20.32
C ARG A 233 12.97 12.43 -21.10
N ILE A 234 11.91 12.87 -20.42
CA ILE A 234 10.66 13.33 -21.07
C ILE A 234 10.97 14.44 -22.07
N ARG A 235 11.77 15.42 -21.67
CA ARG A 235 12.13 16.55 -22.51
C ARG A 235 13.08 16.17 -23.66
N ASP A 236 14.17 15.47 -23.34
CA ASP A 236 15.22 15.14 -24.30
C ASP A 236 14.73 14.15 -25.37
N GLU A 237 13.82 13.24 -25.01
CA GLU A 237 13.19 12.27 -25.88
C GLU A 237 11.84 12.76 -26.46
N GLN A 238 11.38 13.96 -26.10
CA GLN A 238 10.10 14.56 -26.52
C GLN A 238 8.91 13.61 -26.30
N LEU A 239 8.85 12.98 -25.12
CA LEU A 239 7.80 12.00 -24.81
C LEU A 239 6.47 12.70 -24.50
N PRO A 240 5.31 12.10 -24.89
CA PRO A 240 3.99 12.61 -24.56
C PRO A 240 3.62 12.32 -23.09
N VAL A 241 4.45 12.80 -22.16
CA VAL A 241 4.37 12.51 -20.75
C VAL A 241 4.46 13.79 -19.93
N THR A 242 3.61 13.91 -18.90
CA THR A 242 3.61 15.05 -17.96
C THR A 242 3.72 14.57 -16.53
N LEU A 243 4.65 15.15 -15.74
CA LEU A 243 4.78 14.93 -14.31
C LEU A 243 4.04 16.04 -13.56
N ILE A 244 2.93 15.72 -12.89
CA ILE A 244 2.08 16.74 -12.24
C ILE A 244 2.38 16.92 -10.74
N GLY A 245 3.33 16.17 -10.16
CA GLY A 245 3.67 16.23 -8.75
C GLY A 245 2.66 15.54 -7.83
N CYS A 246 2.78 15.75 -6.51
CA CYS A 246 1.73 15.37 -5.57
C CYS A 246 0.57 16.35 -5.72
N ARG A 247 -0.64 15.82 -5.82
CA ARG A 247 -1.84 16.60 -6.03
C ARG A 247 -3.00 15.97 -5.25
N ASP A 248 -3.84 16.82 -4.66
CA ASP A 248 -5.14 16.41 -4.17
C ASP A 248 -6.07 16.12 -5.35
N GLY A 249 -7.10 15.31 -5.17
CA GLY A 249 -8.04 14.97 -6.25
C GLY A 249 -7.51 14.01 -7.32
N VAL A 250 -6.43 13.25 -7.02
CA VAL A 250 -5.88 12.25 -7.96
C VAL A 250 -6.93 11.22 -8.37
N GLY A 251 -7.88 10.89 -7.50
CA GLY A 251 -8.99 9.98 -7.82
C GLY A 251 -9.89 10.49 -8.94
N GLU A 252 -10.17 11.80 -9.00
CA GLU A 252 -10.95 12.42 -10.07
C GLU A 252 -10.20 12.38 -11.40
N LEU A 253 -8.89 12.69 -11.36
CA LEU A 253 -8.04 12.60 -12.55
C LEU A 253 -7.94 11.15 -13.05
N LEU A 254 -7.88 10.19 -12.14
CA LEU A 254 -7.87 8.77 -12.46
C LEU A 254 -9.18 8.33 -13.11
N ALA A 255 -10.33 8.77 -12.57
CA ALA A 255 -11.64 8.48 -13.13
C ALA A 255 -11.82 9.01 -14.57
N ALA A 256 -11.15 10.13 -14.90
CA ALA A 256 -11.15 10.71 -16.23
C ALA A 256 -10.20 10.00 -17.23
N ALA A 257 -9.39 9.03 -16.78
CA ALA A 257 -8.41 8.36 -17.64
C ALA A 257 -9.04 7.23 -18.48
N ASP A 258 -8.53 7.05 -19.69
CA ASP A 258 -8.90 5.91 -20.56
C ASP A 258 -8.23 4.60 -20.09
N LEU A 259 -7.02 4.69 -19.50
CA LEU A 259 -6.28 3.56 -18.92
C LEU A 259 -5.47 4.02 -17.71
N ALA A 260 -5.42 3.17 -16.68
CA ALA A 260 -4.47 3.26 -15.58
C ALA A 260 -3.27 2.33 -15.82
N LEU A 261 -2.06 2.78 -15.45
CA LEU A 261 -0.82 2.03 -15.69
C LEU A 261 -0.05 1.84 -14.39
N LEU A 262 0.29 0.58 -14.06
CA LEU A 262 1.03 0.19 -12.87
C LEU A 262 2.28 -0.62 -13.25
N PRO A 263 3.42 0.03 -13.58
CA PRO A 263 4.63 -0.64 -14.07
C PRO A 263 5.58 -1.12 -12.97
N SER A 264 5.12 -1.23 -11.74
CA SER A 264 5.93 -1.46 -10.55
C SER A 264 6.71 -2.78 -10.59
N ARG A 265 7.91 -2.78 -9.98
CA ARG A 265 8.74 -3.97 -9.76
C ARG A 265 8.13 -4.93 -8.75
N TRP A 266 7.39 -4.42 -7.82
CA TRP A 266 6.64 -5.17 -6.83
C TRP A 266 5.56 -4.29 -6.20
N GLU A 267 4.41 -4.89 -5.95
CA GLU A 267 3.32 -4.30 -5.18
C GLU A 267 2.69 -5.39 -4.32
N GLY A 268 2.28 -5.03 -3.11
CA GLY A 268 1.42 -5.89 -2.31
C GLY A 268 -0.05 -5.70 -2.72
N ARG A 269 -0.70 -4.74 -2.09
CA ARG A 269 -2.07 -4.36 -2.42
C ARG A 269 -2.09 -2.90 -2.90
N SER A 270 -1.80 -2.72 -4.20
CA SER A 270 -1.65 -1.40 -4.83
C SER A 270 -2.88 -0.53 -4.64
N LEU A 271 -2.68 0.70 -4.12
CA LEU A 271 -3.74 1.69 -3.99
C LEU A 271 -4.28 2.11 -5.36
N LEU A 272 -3.38 2.40 -6.30
CA LEU A 272 -3.76 2.76 -7.67
C LEU A 272 -4.63 1.68 -8.33
N ALA A 273 -4.25 0.40 -8.20
CA ALA A 273 -5.04 -0.69 -8.76
C ALA A 273 -6.44 -0.76 -8.13
N GLN A 274 -6.53 -0.59 -6.81
CA GLN A 274 -7.82 -0.59 -6.12
C GLN A 274 -8.71 0.57 -6.56
N GLU A 275 -8.15 1.77 -6.66
CA GLU A 275 -8.89 2.97 -7.10
C GLU A 275 -9.32 2.86 -8.56
N ALA A 276 -8.42 2.41 -9.47
CA ALA A 276 -8.73 2.21 -10.88
C ALA A 276 -9.89 1.21 -11.08
N LEU A 277 -9.82 0.04 -10.44
CA LEU A 277 -10.87 -0.98 -10.57
C LEU A 277 -12.22 -0.49 -10.01
N ARG A 278 -12.21 0.20 -8.87
CA ARG A 278 -13.43 0.78 -8.29
C ARG A 278 -14.06 1.84 -9.18
N ALA A 279 -13.23 2.69 -9.77
CA ALA A 279 -13.68 3.73 -10.70
C ALA A 279 -14.11 3.13 -12.06
N GLY A 280 -13.83 1.86 -12.33
CA GLY A 280 -14.06 1.24 -13.64
C GLY A 280 -13.10 1.76 -14.70
N VAL A 281 -11.88 2.14 -14.33
CA VAL A 281 -10.82 2.52 -15.25
C VAL A 281 -10.02 1.26 -15.59
N PRO A 282 -9.93 0.86 -16.88
CA PRO A 282 -9.17 -0.31 -17.28
C PRO A 282 -7.70 -0.18 -16.86
N LEU A 283 -7.16 -1.24 -16.27
CA LEU A 283 -5.82 -1.26 -15.72
C LEU A 283 -4.87 -2.15 -16.54
N VAL A 284 -3.69 -1.64 -16.85
CA VAL A 284 -2.54 -2.43 -17.29
C VAL A 284 -1.50 -2.43 -16.18
N ALA A 285 -1.15 -3.60 -15.66
CA ALA A 285 -0.26 -3.72 -14.53
C ALA A 285 0.81 -4.80 -14.74
N THR A 286 1.92 -4.68 -14.04
CA THR A 286 2.91 -5.75 -13.99
C THR A 286 2.42 -6.93 -13.14
N ALA A 287 2.68 -8.16 -13.61
CA ALA A 287 2.34 -9.41 -12.91
C ALA A 287 3.32 -9.67 -11.75
N VAL A 288 3.26 -8.87 -10.68
CA VAL A 288 4.21 -8.91 -9.56
C VAL A 288 3.52 -8.90 -8.20
N GLY A 289 4.12 -9.56 -7.22
CA GLY A 289 3.64 -9.56 -5.83
C GLY A 289 2.18 -9.96 -5.71
N GLY A 290 1.39 -9.17 -5.01
CA GLY A 290 -0.05 -9.38 -4.83
C GLY A 290 -0.94 -8.82 -5.95
N VAL A 291 -0.37 -8.22 -7.02
CA VAL A 291 -1.18 -7.62 -8.10
C VAL A 291 -2.06 -8.66 -8.78
N PRO A 292 -1.57 -9.86 -9.21
CA PRO A 292 -2.43 -10.86 -9.84
C PRO A 292 -3.59 -11.31 -8.96
N GLU A 293 -3.35 -11.48 -7.66
CA GLU A 293 -4.38 -11.85 -6.68
C GLU A 293 -5.41 -10.72 -6.49
N LEU A 294 -4.96 -9.47 -6.47
CA LEU A 294 -5.81 -8.31 -6.31
C LEU A 294 -6.75 -8.10 -7.48
N VAL A 295 -6.23 -8.20 -8.72
CA VAL A 295 -6.99 -7.82 -9.91
C VAL A 295 -7.71 -9.00 -10.57
N GLY A 296 -7.32 -10.24 -10.31
CA GLY A 296 -7.90 -11.42 -10.95
C GLY A 296 -7.84 -11.34 -12.47
N ARG A 297 -9.01 -11.32 -13.12
CA ARG A 297 -9.18 -11.16 -14.58
C ARG A 297 -9.64 -9.76 -14.99
N ALA A 298 -9.63 -8.81 -14.07
CA ALA A 298 -10.16 -7.46 -14.28
C ALA A 298 -9.08 -6.45 -14.74
N ALA A 299 -7.89 -6.92 -15.07
CA ALA A 299 -6.80 -6.10 -15.60
C ALA A 299 -5.95 -6.89 -16.59
N GLU A 300 -5.22 -6.18 -17.44
CA GLU A 300 -4.20 -6.75 -18.29
C GLU A 300 -2.87 -6.82 -17.53
N LEU A 301 -2.28 -8.01 -17.49
CA LEU A 301 -1.04 -8.26 -16.78
C LEU A 301 0.13 -8.44 -17.76
N VAL A 302 1.21 -7.69 -17.53
CA VAL A 302 2.44 -7.76 -18.33
C VAL A 302 3.64 -8.13 -17.47
N PRO A 303 4.71 -8.74 -18.04
CA PRO A 303 5.93 -8.99 -17.29
C PRO A 303 6.61 -7.69 -16.84
N TYR A 304 7.15 -7.66 -15.62
CA TYR A 304 7.95 -6.53 -15.14
C TYR A 304 9.19 -6.27 -16.04
N GLY A 305 9.48 -5.00 -16.28
CA GLY A 305 10.63 -4.57 -17.09
C GLY A 305 10.46 -4.75 -18.60
N ASN A 306 9.32 -5.25 -19.05
CA ASN A 306 9.03 -5.44 -20.48
C ASN A 306 8.24 -4.25 -21.04
N ALA A 307 8.98 -3.19 -21.41
CA ALA A 307 8.39 -1.97 -21.98
C ALA A 307 7.63 -2.23 -23.30
N GLU A 308 8.09 -3.21 -24.11
CA GLU A 308 7.45 -3.56 -25.36
C GLU A 308 6.09 -4.24 -25.14
N ALA A 309 6.01 -5.18 -24.20
CA ALA A 309 4.73 -5.80 -23.84
C ALA A 309 3.74 -4.78 -23.30
N LEU A 310 4.21 -3.87 -22.42
CA LEU A 310 3.40 -2.78 -21.90
C LEU A 310 2.90 -1.88 -23.03
N ALA A 311 3.81 -1.46 -23.93
CA ALA A 311 3.45 -0.59 -25.07
C ALA A 311 2.40 -1.24 -25.97
N ARG A 312 2.60 -2.50 -26.38
CA ARG A 312 1.65 -3.25 -27.24
C ARG A 312 0.28 -3.39 -26.58
N THR A 313 0.25 -3.70 -25.27
CA THR A 313 -1.01 -3.84 -24.53
C THR A 313 -1.79 -2.54 -24.48
N VAL A 314 -1.12 -1.42 -24.24
CA VAL A 314 -1.75 -0.09 -24.27
C VAL A 314 -2.29 0.22 -25.66
N VAL A 315 -1.49 0.02 -26.73
CA VAL A 315 -1.94 0.27 -28.13
C VAL A 315 -3.17 -0.56 -28.47
N ARG A 316 -3.16 -1.85 -28.13
CA ARG A 316 -4.30 -2.74 -28.35
C ARG A 316 -5.56 -2.24 -27.64
N LEU A 317 -5.44 -1.90 -26.35
CA LEU A 317 -6.59 -1.43 -25.55
C LEU A 317 -7.10 -0.07 -26.05
N LEU A 318 -6.24 0.84 -26.47
CA LEU A 318 -6.69 2.12 -27.04
C LEU A 318 -7.49 1.94 -28.33
N GLY A 319 -7.12 0.93 -29.15
CA GLY A 319 -7.84 0.56 -30.37
C GLY A 319 -9.11 -0.29 -30.16
N ASP A 320 -9.36 -0.80 -28.92
CA ASP A 320 -10.49 -1.68 -28.63
C ASP A 320 -11.37 -1.14 -27.49
N PRO A 321 -12.34 -0.25 -27.80
CA PRO A 321 -13.27 0.28 -26.82
C PRO A 321 -14.13 -0.81 -26.12
N ALA A 322 -14.47 -1.89 -26.82
CA ALA A 322 -15.27 -2.96 -26.28
C ALA A 322 -14.51 -3.71 -25.18
N GLU A 323 -13.23 -3.99 -25.40
CA GLU A 323 -12.37 -4.62 -24.40
C GLU A 323 -12.14 -3.70 -23.19
N ARG A 324 -11.95 -2.38 -23.42
CA ARG A 324 -11.87 -1.43 -22.30
C ARG A 324 -13.15 -1.43 -21.48
N ALA A 325 -14.33 -1.41 -22.10
CA ALA A 325 -15.61 -1.47 -21.40
C ALA A 325 -15.77 -2.78 -20.61
N ARG A 326 -15.35 -3.91 -21.19
CA ARG A 326 -15.35 -5.21 -20.51
C ARG A 326 -14.44 -5.20 -19.28
N LEU A 327 -13.24 -4.67 -19.39
CA LEU A 327 -12.29 -4.57 -18.26
C LEU A 327 -12.80 -3.61 -17.17
N ALA A 328 -13.41 -2.50 -17.56
CA ALA A 328 -14.02 -1.54 -16.64
C ALA A 328 -15.10 -2.19 -15.78
N GLU A 329 -15.99 -2.96 -16.39
CA GLU A 329 -17.06 -3.66 -15.67
C GLU A 329 -16.48 -4.80 -14.80
N ALA A 330 -15.58 -5.60 -15.35
CA ALA A 330 -14.88 -6.63 -14.57
C ALA A 330 -14.15 -6.03 -13.36
N GLY A 331 -13.59 -4.83 -13.51
CA GLY A 331 -12.95 -4.08 -12.42
C GLY A 331 -13.90 -3.76 -11.28
N ARG A 332 -15.09 -3.22 -11.59
CA ARG A 332 -16.11 -2.91 -10.58
C ARG A 332 -16.58 -4.16 -9.85
N VAL A 333 -16.83 -5.25 -10.61
CA VAL A 333 -17.25 -6.54 -10.03
C VAL A 333 -16.17 -7.09 -9.11
N GLN A 334 -14.90 -7.08 -9.54
CA GLN A 334 -13.77 -7.52 -8.73
C GLN A 334 -13.64 -6.71 -7.45
N ALA A 335 -13.76 -5.38 -7.55
CA ALA A 335 -13.65 -4.47 -6.41
C ALA A 335 -14.79 -4.64 -5.39
N ALA A 336 -16.00 -4.95 -5.85
CA ALA A 336 -17.14 -5.22 -4.98
C ALA A 336 -16.95 -6.47 -4.11
N GLY A 337 -16.12 -7.42 -4.55
CA GLY A 337 -15.77 -8.64 -3.80
C GLY A 337 -14.66 -8.46 -2.77
N TRP A 338 -14.00 -7.29 -2.69
CA TRP A 338 -12.92 -7.10 -1.72
C TRP A 338 -13.44 -6.87 -0.30
N PRO A 339 -12.66 -7.26 0.72
CA PRO A 339 -12.97 -6.94 2.10
C PRO A 339 -13.16 -5.45 2.31
N THR A 340 -14.13 -5.10 3.13
CA THR A 340 -14.36 -3.73 3.60
C THR A 340 -13.39 -3.34 4.70
N GLU A 341 -13.35 -2.05 5.07
CA GLU A 341 -12.60 -1.61 6.26
C GLU A 341 -13.11 -2.31 7.52
N ASP A 342 -14.43 -2.50 7.63
CA ASP A 342 -15.07 -3.17 8.75
C ASP A 342 -14.66 -4.64 8.86
N ASP A 343 -14.58 -5.36 7.74
CA ASP A 343 -14.06 -6.73 7.67
C ASP A 343 -12.58 -6.79 8.10
N THR A 344 -11.78 -5.83 7.65
CA THR A 344 -10.36 -5.72 8.03
C THR A 344 -10.22 -5.51 9.54
N ILE A 345 -11.00 -4.60 10.12
CA ILE A 345 -10.98 -4.30 11.55
C ILE A 345 -11.46 -5.52 12.36
N ALA A 346 -12.55 -6.16 11.93
CA ALA A 346 -13.09 -7.36 12.58
C ALA A 346 -12.06 -8.52 12.57
N HIS A 347 -11.37 -8.72 11.43
CA HIS A 347 -10.32 -9.72 11.33
C HIS A 347 -9.15 -9.44 12.27
N VAL A 348 -8.67 -8.19 12.32
CA VAL A 348 -7.57 -7.82 13.23
C VAL A 348 -7.99 -7.95 14.69
N LEU A 349 -9.22 -7.54 15.03
CA LEU A 349 -9.76 -7.69 16.40
C LEU A 349 -9.85 -9.15 16.82
N SER A 350 -10.29 -10.04 15.91
CA SER A 350 -10.32 -11.48 16.21
C SER A 350 -8.94 -12.07 16.54
N VAL A 351 -7.89 -11.59 15.86
CA VAL A 351 -6.50 -11.96 16.16
C VAL A 351 -6.08 -11.43 17.52
N TYR A 352 -6.49 -10.24 17.90
CA TYR A 352 -6.18 -9.69 19.23
C TYR A 352 -6.89 -10.45 20.34
N ASP A 353 -8.16 -10.79 20.16
CA ASP A 353 -8.94 -11.57 21.12
C ASP A 353 -8.33 -12.97 21.33
N GLU A 354 -7.87 -13.61 20.26
CA GLU A 354 -7.15 -14.89 20.32
C GLU A 354 -5.87 -14.79 21.17
N LEU A 355 -5.10 -13.71 21.00
CA LEU A 355 -3.82 -13.51 21.68
C LEU A 355 -3.95 -12.98 23.11
N ALA A 356 -5.01 -12.23 23.41
CA ALA A 356 -5.27 -11.65 24.72
C ALA A 356 -5.94 -12.65 25.68
N GLN A 357 -6.53 -13.75 25.19
CA GLN A 357 -7.06 -14.80 26.04
C GLN A 357 -5.91 -15.50 26.75
N PRO A 358 -5.94 -15.63 28.11
CA PRO A 358 -4.97 -16.45 28.78
C PRO A 358 -5.11 -17.89 28.24
N LEU A 359 -3.99 -18.44 27.75
CA LEU A 359 -3.94 -19.84 27.37
C LEU A 359 -4.55 -20.62 28.53
N ALA A 360 -5.71 -21.24 28.30
CA ALA A 360 -6.30 -22.15 29.25
C ALA A 360 -5.22 -23.23 29.56
N THR A 361 -4.57 -23.09 30.68
CA THR A 361 -3.54 -24.04 31.15
C THR A 361 -4.21 -25.36 31.46
N GLY A 362 -4.49 -26.13 30.40
CA GLY A 362 -4.77 -27.55 30.48
C GLY A 362 -3.51 -28.29 30.84
N ARG A 363 -3.04 -28.17 32.08
CA ARG A 363 -2.23 -29.23 32.69
C ARG A 363 -3.18 -30.37 33.00
N VAL A 364 -3.31 -31.28 32.05
CA VAL A 364 -3.66 -32.66 32.40
C VAL A 364 -2.43 -33.22 33.11
N ARG A 365 -2.60 -33.54 34.35
CA ARG A 365 -1.66 -34.31 35.18
C ARG A 365 -1.63 -35.75 34.68
#